data_90bde3cd6cc6c69090219094a92a05c6
#
_entry.id   90bde3cd6cc6c69090219094a92a05c6
#
_cell.length_a   1.000
_cell.length_b   1.000
_cell.length_c   1.000
_cell.angle_alpha   90.00
_cell.angle_beta   90.00
_cell.angle_gamma   90.00
#
_symmetry.space_group_name_H-M   'P 1'
#
loop_
_entity.id
_entity.type
_entity.pdbx_description
1 polymer ?
#
loop_
_entity_poly.entity_id
_entity_poly.type
_entity_poly.pdbx_seq_one_letter_code
_entity_poly.pdbx_strand_id
1 'polypeptide(L)'
;MDRQKRALVLGAGGFIGSHMVKRLKSEGYWVRGVDIKIPDFSESAADEFIRGDLRDYSFVERVIQYKGEQGNFYETVPYQYIDTFDEIYQFAADMGGAGYIFTGEHDAD
;
A
#
# COMPACT_ATOMS: atom_id res chain seq x y z
N MET A 1 10.65 -21.37 -7.43
CA MET A 1 9.68 -20.48 -8.06
C MET A 1 9.40 -19.29 -7.17
N ASP A 2 9.51 -18.11 -7.70
CA ASP A 2 9.37 -16.91 -6.89
C ASP A 2 7.90 -16.62 -6.59
N ARG A 3 7.65 -16.14 -5.40
CA ARG A 3 6.31 -15.67 -5.11
C ARG A 3 6.02 -14.38 -5.85
N GLN A 4 4.75 -14.06 -5.96
CA GLN A 4 4.32 -12.80 -6.54
C GLN A 4 4.86 -11.63 -5.70
N LYS A 5 5.41 -10.64 -6.36
CA LYS A 5 5.86 -9.43 -5.66
C LYS A 5 4.66 -8.63 -5.16
N ARG A 6 4.86 -7.95 -4.06
CA ARG A 6 3.83 -7.17 -3.38
C ARG A 6 4.26 -5.72 -3.30
N ALA A 7 3.37 -4.83 -3.69
CA ALA A 7 3.63 -3.41 -3.64
C ALA A 7 2.55 -2.69 -2.84
N LEU A 8 2.97 -1.68 -2.10
CA LEU A 8 2.08 -0.80 -1.37
C LEU A 8 2.15 0.57 -2.02
N VAL A 9 1.01 1.12 -2.39
CA VAL A 9 0.95 2.44 -3.00
C VAL A 9 0.18 3.38 -2.07
N LEU A 10 0.90 4.32 -1.48
CA LEU A 10 0.33 5.33 -0.60
C LEU A 10 -0.03 6.55 -1.44
N GLY A 11 -1.28 6.97 -1.37
CA GLY A 11 -1.79 8.00 -2.26
C GLY A 11 -2.38 7.41 -3.53
N ALA A 12 -2.90 6.20 -3.44
CA ALA A 12 -3.37 5.44 -4.60
C ALA A 12 -4.63 6.01 -5.24
N GLY A 13 -5.35 6.88 -4.53
CA GLY A 13 -6.55 7.52 -5.06
C GLY A 13 -6.28 8.75 -5.91
N GLY A 14 -5.05 9.24 -5.92
CA GLY A 14 -4.67 10.40 -6.71
C GLY A 14 -4.32 10.02 -8.13
N PHE A 15 -4.02 11.03 -8.95
CA PHE A 15 -3.74 10.82 -10.36
C PHE A 15 -2.51 9.92 -10.58
N ILE A 16 -1.40 10.32 -9.99
CA ILE A 16 -0.14 9.57 -10.18
C ILE A 16 -0.22 8.21 -9.50
N GLY A 17 -0.75 8.17 -8.28
CA GLY A 17 -0.85 6.91 -7.55
C GLY A 17 -1.71 5.88 -8.25
N SER A 18 -2.85 6.32 -8.82
CA SER A 18 -3.72 5.38 -9.52
C SER A 18 -3.07 4.83 -10.78
N HIS A 19 -2.30 5.65 -11.47
CA HIS A 19 -1.54 5.17 -12.64
C HIS A 19 -0.46 4.17 -12.22
N MET A 20 0.20 4.41 -11.10
CA MET A 20 1.20 3.48 -10.60
C MET A 20 0.57 2.14 -10.24
N VAL A 21 -0.61 2.15 -9.63
CA VAL A 21 -1.32 0.91 -9.32
C VAL A 21 -1.55 0.11 -10.60
N LYS A 22 -2.03 0.76 -11.65
CA LYS A 22 -2.27 0.08 -12.92
C LYS A 22 -0.99 -0.50 -13.51
N ARG A 23 0.09 0.26 -13.43
CA ARG A 23 1.38 -0.20 -13.94
C ARG A 23 1.86 -1.44 -13.20
N LEU A 24 1.79 -1.40 -11.87
CA LEU A 24 2.22 -2.53 -11.06
C LEU A 24 1.37 -3.76 -11.32
N LYS A 25 0.06 -3.58 -11.46
CA LYS A 25 -0.79 -4.71 -11.79
C LYS A 25 -0.45 -5.31 -13.15
N SER A 26 -0.12 -4.46 -14.12
CA SER A 26 0.25 -4.95 -15.44
C SER A 26 1.56 -5.72 -15.40
N GLU A 27 2.38 -5.49 -14.39
CA GLU A 27 3.65 -6.19 -14.22
C GLU A 27 3.54 -7.41 -13.29
N GLY A 28 2.33 -7.74 -12.86
CA GLY A 28 2.11 -8.95 -12.09
C GLY A 28 2.22 -8.81 -10.59
N TYR A 29 2.26 -7.61 -10.06
CA TYR A 29 2.33 -7.40 -8.62
C TYR A 29 0.97 -7.62 -7.95
N TRP A 30 1.03 -8.03 -6.69
CA TRP A 30 -0.10 -7.87 -5.79
C TRP A 30 0.01 -6.47 -5.19
N VAL A 31 -1.07 -5.69 -5.27
CA VAL A 31 -1.00 -4.27 -4.89
C VAL A 31 -2.04 -3.94 -3.84
N ARG A 32 -1.58 -3.32 -2.76
CA ARG A 32 -2.45 -2.64 -1.81
C ARG A 32 -2.36 -1.14 -2.07
N GLY A 33 -3.50 -0.52 -2.35
CA GLY A 33 -3.58 0.92 -2.47
C GLY A 33 -4.18 1.52 -1.21
N VAL A 34 -3.67 2.67 -0.80
CA VAL A 34 -4.14 3.36 0.39
C VAL A 34 -4.31 4.84 0.10
N ASP A 35 -5.46 5.39 0.46
CA ASP A 35 -5.70 6.82 0.35
C ASP A 35 -6.90 7.17 1.21
N ILE A 36 -7.01 8.43 1.57
CA ILE A 36 -8.22 8.93 2.22
C ILE A 36 -9.34 9.07 1.19
N LYS A 37 -8.99 9.16 -0.06
CA LYS A 37 -9.88 9.40 -1.18
C LYS A 37 -9.89 8.19 -2.11
N ILE A 38 -11.09 7.80 -2.53
CA ILE A 38 -11.25 6.77 -3.55
C ILE A 38 -11.08 7.43 -4.92
N PRO A 39 -10.51 6.73 -5.91
CA PRO A 39 -10.39 7.30 -7.25
C PRO A 39 -11.72 7.82 -7.79
N ASP A 40 -11.69 9.00 -8.41
CA ASP A 40 -12.91 9.70 -8.81
C ASP A 40 -13.68 9.04 -9.94
N PHE A 41 -12.98 8.43 -10.87
CA PHE A 41 -13.59 8.05 -12.15
C PHE A 41 -13.73 6.56 -12.38
N SER A 42 -13.14 5.77 -11.51
CA SER A 42 -13.21 4.31 -11.66
C SER A 42 -12.78 3.66 -10.36
N GLU A 43 -13.11 2.39 -10.23
CA GLU A 43 -12.61 1.62 -9.13
C GLU A 43 -11.11 1.46 -9.25
N SER A 44 -10.44 1.38 -8.11
CA SER A 44 -9.01 1.14 -8.12
C SER A 44 -8.72 -0.23 -8.71
N ALA A 45 -7.62 -0.32 -9.46
CA ALA A 45 -7.15 -1.60 -9.97
C ALA A 45 -6.40 -2.41 -8.92
N ALA A 46 -6.18 -1.86 -7.72
CA ALA A 46 -5.47 -2.55 -6.66
C ALA A 46 -6.22 -3.81 -6.22
N ASP A 47 -5.47 -4.80 -5.78
CA ASP A 47 -6.08 -6.01 -5.23
C ASP A 47 -6.81 -5.71 -3.93
N GLU A 48 -6.28 -4.79 -3.16
CA GLU A 48 -6.91 -4.33 -1.94
C GLU A 48 -6.78 -2.82 -1.86
N PHE A 49 -7.87 -2.12 -1.60
CA PHE A 49 -7.83 -0.67 -1.41
C PHE A 49 -8.31 -0.37 -0.01
N ILE A 50 -7.46 0.26 0.78
CA ILE A 50 -7.79 0.62 2.15
C ILE A 50 -7.94 2.12 2.25
N ARG A 51 -9.12 2.55 2.67
CA ARG A 51 -9.40 3.96 2.84
C ARG A 51 -9.05 4.37 4.25
N GLY A 52 -8.22 5.38 4.37
CA GLY A 52 -7.84 5.88 5.68
C GLY A 52 -6.91 7.06 5.58
N ASP A 53 -6.65 7.67 6.72
CA ASP A 53 -5.88 8.89 6.82
C ASP A 53 -4.42 8.57 7.10
N LEU A 54 -3.56 8.86 6.13
CA LEU A 54 -2.12 8.61 6.26
C LEU A 54 -1.43 9.57 7.22
N ARG A 55 -2.15 10.53 7.79
CA ARG A 55 -1.63 11.36 8.86
C ARG A 55 -1.74 10.66 10.21
N ASP A 56 -2.51 9.59 10.30
CA ASP A 56 -2.69 8.82 11.51
C ASP A 56 -1.57 7.78 11.60
N TYR A 57 -0.70 7.96 12.60
CA TYR A 57 0.46 7.08 12.80
C TYR A 57 0.06 5.62 12.97
N SER A 58 -0.96 5.36 13.78
CA SER A 58 -1.40 3.97 14.01
C SER A 58 -1.90 3.32 12.75
N PHE A 59 -2.60 4.09 11.92
CA PHE A 59 -3.11 3.58 10.66
C PHE A 59 -1.95 3.21 9.74
N VAL A 60 -0.95 4.08 9.64
CA VAL A 60 0.19 3.80 8.76
C VAL A 60 0.93 2.56 9.21
N GLU A 61 1.13 2.39 10.52
CA GLU A 61 1.79 1.20 11.02
C GLU A 61 1.07 -0.08 10.59
N ARG A 62 -0.24 -0.02 10.51
CA ARG A 62 -1.02 -1.19 10.13
C ARG A 62 -0.97 -1.47 8.64
N VAL A 63 -1.02 -0.43 7.81
CA VAL A 63 -1.12 -0.65 6.37
C VAL A 63 0.20 -1.09 5.73
N ILE A 64 1.33 -0.85 6.40
CA ILE A 64 2.61 -1.29 5.85
C ILE A 64 2.89 -2.77 6.13
N GLN A 65 1.99 -3.46 6.80
CA GLN A 65 2.15 -4.88 7.10
C GLN A 65 1.27 -5.71 6.18
N TYR A 66 1.87 -6.70 5.54
CA TYR A 66 1.14 -7.67 4.74
C TYR A 66 0.80 -8.83 5.66
N LYS A 67 -0.47 -9.06 5.89
CA LYS A 67 -0.94 -10.04 6.87
C LYS A 67 -1.57 -11.24 6.21
N GLY A 68 -1.27 -12.42 6.75
CA GLY A 68 -1.85 -13.65 6.28
C GLY A 68 -1.33 -14.08 4.92
N GLU A 69 -1.75 -15.23 4.49
CA GLU A 69 -1.26 -15.80 3.23
C GLU A 69 -1.73 -15.03 2.02
N GLN A 70 -2.87 -14.39 2.12
CA GLN A 70 -3.49 -13.69 1.00
C GLN A 70 -3.37 -12.18 1.12
N GLY A 71 -2.60 -11.70 2.10
CA GLY A 71 -2.39 -10.29 2.26
C GLY A 71 -3.60 -9.53 2.77
N ASN A 72 -4.56 -10.20 3.37
CA ASN A 72 -5.78 -9.55 3.83
C ASN A 72 -5.47 -8.65 5.03
N PHE A 73 -5.73 -7.37 4.87
CA PHE A 73 -5.50 -6.38 5.92
C PHE A 73 -6.27 -6.71 7.21
N TYR A 74 -7.43 -7.29 7.07
CA TYR A 74 -8.30 -7.58 8.22
C TYR A 74 -8.04 -8.94 8.85
N GLU A 75 -7.20 -9.74 8.23
CA GLU A 75 -6.88 -11.06 8.74
C GLU A 75 -5.99 -10.95 9.96
N THR A 76 -6.31 -11.68 11.02
CA THR A 76 -5.52 -11.71 12.22
C THR A 76 -4.57 -12.91 12.18
N VAL A 77 -3.28 -12.63 12.27
CA VAL A 77 -2.26 -13.70 12.30
C VAL A 77 -1.29 -13.42 13.43
N PRO A 78 -0.63 -14.45 13.96
CA PRO A 78 0.42 -14.24 14.95
C PRO A 78 1.51 -13.33 14.40
N TYR A 79 2.07 -12.51 15.27
CA TYR A 79 3.06 -11.51 14.87
C TYR A 79 4.20 -12.09 14.04
N GLN A 80 4.67 -13.27 14.39
CA GLN A 80 5.79 -13.90 13.69
C GLN A 80 5.49 -14.24 12.22
N TYR A 81 4.23 -14.23 11.83
CA TYR A 81 3.84 -14.52 10.45
C TYR A 81 3.44 -13.28 9.67
N ILE A 82 3.61 -12.11 10.27
CA ILE A 82 3.34 -10.87 9.56
C ILE A 82 4.52 -10.59 8.64
N ASP A 83 4.19 -10.33 7.40
CA ASP A 83 5.18 -10.05 6.38
C ASP A 83 5.09 -8.57 5.97
N THR A 84 5.96 -8.15 5.09
CA THR A 84 5.98 -6.78 4.61
C THR A 84 5.92 -6.76 3.10
N PHE A 85 5.82 -5.56 2.54
CA PHE A 85 5.81 -5.38 1.09
C PHE A 85 7.22 -5.39 0.53
N ASP A 86 7.35 -5.79 -0.72
CA ASP A 86 8.63 -5.76 -1.41
C ASP A 86 8.99 -4.33 -1.82
N GLU A 87 7.98 -3.55 -2.17
CA GLU A 87 8.17 -2.17 -2.62
C GLU A 87 7.08 -1.29 -2.06
N ILE A 88 7.45 -0.08 -1.68
CA ILE A 88 6.50 0.91 -1.19
C ILE A 88 6.68 2.18 -2.00
N TYR A 89 5.59 2.66 -2.58
CA TYR A 89 5.57 3.86 -3.41
C TYR A 89 4.73 4.93 -2.69
N GLN A 90 5.35 6.06 -2.40
CA GLN A 90 4.74 7.10 -1.60
C GLN A 90 4.40 8.31 -2.48
N PHE A 91 3.12 8.49 -2.76
CA PHE A 91 2.62 9.63 -3.53
C PHE A 91 1.66 10.50 -2.73
N ALA A 92 1.44 10.17 -1.46
CA ALA A 92 0.54 10.96 -0.64
C ALA A 92 1.15 12.33 -0.37
N ALA A 93 0.33 13.38 -0.53
CA ALA A 93 0.80 14.75 -0.36
C ALA A 93 1.12 15.08 1.09
N ASP A 94 0.38 14.50 2.02
CA ASP A 94 0.52 14.80 3.43
C ASP A 94 0.36 13.53 4.23
N MET A 95 1.43 13.11 4.85
CA MET A 95 1.42 11.91 5.66
C MET A 95 1.46 12.19 7.14
N GLY A 96 1.49 13.44 7.56
CA GLY A 96 1.64 13.73 8.97
C GLY A 96 2.81 12.96 9.54
N GLY A 97 2.98 12.86 10.80
CA GLY A 97 4.03 12.05 11.37
C GLY A 97 5.36 12.26 10.66
N ALA A 98 5.85 13.48 10.65
CA ALA A 98 6.99 13.88 9.85
C ALA A 98 8.23 13.02 10.03
N GLY A 99 8.29 12.23 11.06
CA GLY A 99 9.43 11.35 11.29
C GLY A 99 9.28 9.98 10.67
N TYR A 100 8.25 9.75 9.89
CA TYR A 100 8.06 8.45 9.31
C TYR A 100 9.10 8.18 8.26
N ILE A 101 9.84 7.14 8.48
CA ILE A 101 10.82 6.69 7.52
C ILE A 101 10.42 5.29 7.10
N PHE A 102 10.15 5.14 5.82
CA PHE A 102 9.93 3.82 5.27
C PHE A 102 11.30 3.23 4.98
N THR A 103 11.55 2.08 5.55
CA THR A 103 12.80 1.39 5.32
C THR A 103 12.78 0.59 4.04
N GLY A 104 11.71 0.66 3.29
CA GLY A 104 11.65 0.02 1.99
C GLY A 104 12.66 0.63 1.04
N GLU A 105 13.20 -0.18 0.18
CA GLU A 105 14.24 0.23 -0.73
C GLU A 105 13.73 1.02 -1.93
N HIS A 106 12.43 0.98 -2.14
CA HIS A 106 11.82 1.57 -3.32
C HIS A 106 10.80 2.60 -2.91
N ASP A 107 11.30 3.61 -2.21
CA ASP A 107 10.46 4.74 -1.86
C ASP A 107 10.46 5.68 -3.06
N ALA A 108 9.42 5.63 -3.82
CA ALA A 108 9.30 6.44 -5.03
C ALA A 108 8.49 7.68 -4.71
N ASP A 109 9.13 8.74 -4.40
CA ASP A 109 8.47 10.01 -4.14
C ASP A 109 8.64 11.00 -5.28
#